data_85fd317cf7156ed1cdc7a8830cae3d45
#
_entry.id   85fd317cf7156ed1cdc7a8830cae3d45
#
_cell.length_a   1.000
_cell.length_b   1.000
_cell.length_c   1.000
_cell.angle_alpha   90.00
_cell.angle_beta   90.00
_cell.angle_gamma   90.00
#
_symmetry.space_group_name_H-M   'P 1'
#
loop_
_entity.id
_entity.type
_entity.pdbx_description
1 polymer ?
#
loop_
_entity_poly.entity_id
_entity_poly.type
_entity_poly.pdbx_seq_one_letter_code
_entity_poly.pdbx_strand_id
1 'polypeptide(L)'
;MSARKKAQATWGGRFSAGPAELMLRFGESVSFDHRLWAQDIRGSKAHATMLAQAGILTKKERDAILRGLDAIAREIAAGKFVWSRDLEDVHMNIESALTKRVPAAAKLHTARSRNDQVATDVRLWIKDQCDAADAALVSLLKTLVKLAAANADVILPGYTHLQRAQPVSAAHHLLAYAEMFGRDRTRLAAAKASANWCPLGSGAIAGTTLPIRREVTAKLLGFVDAKGRPQVTRNSMDAVADRDPATEFCFAAALCGVHLSRLAEDMVLWSSAEFGFARMPDEFSTGSSLMPQKRNPDSMELLRGKAARFQASLTHLLALTKGLPLTYNRDLQDDKPPLFDAADQLILSVAVADATLAGTKFHKARCLAAASDPALLATDLADWLVRKGMPFRHAHHAVGRLVALAEKSGVPLDKVSDEAALTADKAFTKGWREVFSLKRGFAARENTGMPGPKAVAREIARWKLSLR
;
A
#
# COMPACT_ATOMS: atom_id res chain seq x y z
N MET A 1 -14.79 -9.57 52.57
CA MET A 1 -14.49 -9.36 51.15
C MET A 1 -15.73 -8.77 50.49
N SER A 2 -15.70 -7.47 50.20
CA SER A 2 -16.83 -6.75 49.60
C SER A 2 -16.97 -7.20 48.14
N ALA A 3 -18.13 -7.78 47.80
CA ALA A 3 -18.44 -8.12 46.42
C ALA A 3 -18.44 -6.84 45.58
N ARG A 4 -17.41 -6.66 44.71
CA ARG A 4 -17.41 -5.62 43.66
C ARG A 4 -18.71 -5.80 42.87
N LYS A 5 -19.61 -4.81 42.91
CA LYS A 5 -20.76 -4.75 41.99
C LYS A 5 -20.19 -4.82 40.56
N LYS A 6 -20.36 -5.98 39.90
CA LYS A 6 -20.04 -6.13 38.48
C LYS A 6 -20.81 -5.07 37.69
N ALA A 7 -20.16 -4.36 36.80
CA ALA A 7 -20.80 -3.44 35.89
C ALA A 7 -21.88 -4.22 35.10
N GLN A 8 -23.13 -3.76 35.17
CA GLN A 8 -24.24 -4.41 34.50
C GLN A 8 -24.15 -4.10 33.01
N ALA A 9 -24.10 -5.13 32.17
CA ALA A 9 -24.07 -4.94 30.71
C ALA A 9 -25.32 -4.17 30.26
N THR A 10 -25.16 -3.25 29.33
CA THR A 10 -26.25 -2.36 28.85
C THR A 10 -27.43 -3.11 28.22
N TRP A 11 -27.24 -4.40 27.88
CA TRP A 11 -28.25 -5.30 27.31
C TRP A 11 -28.79 -6.37 28.28
N GLY A 12 -28.50 -6.25 29.59
CA GLY A 12 -28.71 -7.30 30.59
C GLY A 12 -30.14 -7.51 31.10
N GLY A 13 -31.14 -6.70 30.68
CA GLY A 13 -32.45 -6.69 31.28
C GLY A 13 -33.27 -8.01 31.16
N ARG A 14 -32.93 -8.88 30.21
CA ARG A 14 -33.61 -10.18 29.97
C ARG A 14 -32.92 -11.36 30.65
N PHE A 15 -31.65 -11.24 30.99
CA PHE A 15 -30.84 -12.34 31.48
C PHE A 15 -30.77 -12.36 32.99
N SER A 16 -30.91 -13.54 33.57
CA SER A 16 -30.84 -13.76 35.04
C SER A 16 -29.40 -13.78 35.60
N ALA A 17 -28.40 -13.96 34.70
CA ALA A 17 -26.99 -13.98 35.05
C ALA A 17 -26.18 -13.15 34.06
N GLY A 18 -25.08 -12.58 34.52
CA GLY A 18 -24.08 -11.95 33.63
C GLY A 18 -23.29 -13.00 32.81
N PRO A 19 -22.59 -12.59 31.77
CA PRO A 19 -21.77 -13.50 30.97
C PRO A 19 -20.67 -14.17 31.83
N ALA A 20 -20.35 -15.43 31.49
CA ALA A 20 -19.25 -16.14 32.12
C ALA A 20 -17.91 -15.41 31.84
N GLU A 21 -16.99 -15.49 32.80
CA GLU A 21 -15.67 -14.83 32.64
C GLU A 21 -14.92 -15.28 31.36
N LEU A 22 -15.01 -16.57 31.03
CA LEU A 22 -14.43 -17.10 29.78
C LEU A 22 -15.05 -16.45 28.53
N MET A 23 -16.38 -16.24 28.56
CA MET A 23 -17.07 -15.58 27.45
C MET A 23 -16.73 -14.09 27.36
N LEU A 24 -16.54 -13.40 28.48
CA LEU A 24 -16.04 -12.01 28.48
C LEU A 24 -14.65 -11.91 27.85
N ARG A 25 -13.75 -12.81 28.23
CA ARG A 25 -12.39 -12.86 27.66
C ARG A 25 -12.37 -13.22 26.19
N PHE A 26 -13.26 -14.09 25.74
CA PHE A 26 -13.35 -14.54 24.36
C PHE A 26 -14.04 -13.52 23.46
N GLY A 27 -14.99 -12.78 23.99
CA GLY A 27 -15.84 -11.87 23.20
C GLY A 27 -15.45 -10.39 23.28
N GLU A 28 -14.49 -10.00 24.15
CA GLU A 28 -14.05 -8.60 24.21
C GLU A 28 -13.24 -8.21 22.97
N SER A 29 -13.36 -6.97 22.54
CA SER A 29 -12.64 -6.42 21.41
C SER A 29 -11.82 -5.17 21.74
N VAL A 30 -11.99 -4.63 22.97
CA VAL A 30 -11.28 -3.41 23.38
C VAL A 30 -9.76 -3.56 23.32
N SER A 31 -9.25 -4.78 23.45
CA SER A 31 -7.80 -5.07 23.32
C SER A 31 -7.22 -4.67 21.96
N PHE A 32 -8.02 -4.61 20.90
CA PHE A 32 -7.60 -4.18 19.56
C PHE A 32 -8.44 -3.03 19.02
N ASP A 33 -9.75 -2.96 19.27
CA ASP A 33 -10.64 -1.95 18.68
C ASP A 33 -10.55 -0.57 19.36
N HIS A 34 -9.87 -0.47 20.51
CA HIS A 34 -9.55 0.83 21.12
C HIS A 34 -8.88 1.78 20.14
N ARG A 35 -8.26 1.29 19.08
CA ARG A 35 -7.66 2.07 17.98
C ARG A 35 -8.67 2.91 17.21
N LEU A 36 -9.96 2.59 17.29
CA LEU A 36 -11.05 3.33 16.66
C LEU A 36 -11.57 4.52 17.49
N TRP A 37 -10.98 4.80 18.64
CA TRP A 37 -11.47 5.83 19.58
C TRP A 37 -11.69 7.20 18.93
N ALA A 38 -10.81 7.61 18.01
CA ALA A 38 -10.91 8.91 17.36
C ALA A 38 -12.11 8.96 16.39
N GLN A 39 -12.36 7.88 15.67
CA GLN A 39 -13.49 7.73 14.77
C GLN A 39 -14.80 7.63 15.53
N ASP A 40 -14.86 6.86 16.63
CA ASP A 40 -16.03 6.77 17.49
C ASP A 40 -16.42 8.13 18.10
N ILE A 41 -15.44 8.89 18.58
CA ILE A 41 -15.71 10.24 19.11
C ILE A 41 -16.20 11.18 17.99
N ARG A 42 -15.62 11.11 16.79
CA ARG A 42 -16.09 11.89 15.62
C ARG A 42 -17.53 11.50 15.27
N GLY A 43 -17.82 10.20 15.19
CA GLY A 43 -19.15 9.65 14.93
C GLY A 43 -20.18 10.10 15.96
N SER A 44 -19.84 9.96 17.24
CA SER A 44 -20.69 10.35 18.36
C SER A 44 -20.98 11.85 18.41
N LYS A 45 -20.01 12.72 18.07
CA LYS A 45 -20.22 14.17 17.99
C LYS A 45 -21.16 14.56 16.83
N ALA A 46 -20.98 13.93 15.66
CA ALA A 46 -21.84 14.15 14.52
C ALA A 46 -23.28 13.68 14.80
N HIS A 47 -23.41 12.54 15.44
CA HIS A 47 -24.71 11.99 15.85
C HIS A 47 -25.42 12.90 16.88
N ALA A 48 -24.75 13.35 17.94
CA ALA A 48 -25.29 14.29 18.92
C ALA A 48 -25.76 15.59 18.26
N THR A 49 -24.99 16.10 17.30
CA THR A 49 -25.34 17.32 16.55
C THR A 49 -26.59 17.10 15.71
N MET A 50 -26.72 15.96 15.04
CA MET A 50 -27.90 15.59 14.26
C MET A 50 -29.12 15.40 15.16
N LEU A 51 -28.98 14.70 16.31
CA LEU A 51 -30.07 14.54 17.28
C LEU A 51 -30.61 15.87 17.79
N ALA A 52 -29.74 16.85 18.00
CA ALA A 52 -30.16 18.20 18.39
C ALA A 52 -30.91 18.93 17.26
N GLN A 53 -30.52 18.75 16.01
CA GLN A 53 -31.25 19.29 14.85
C GLN A 53 -32.60 18.59 14.62
N ALA A 54 -32.73 17.34 15.04
CA ALA A 54 -33.97 16.57 15.01
C ALA A 54 -34.89 16.84 16.22
N GLY A 55 -34.47 17.71 17.15
CA GLY A 55 -35.25 18.03 18.35
C GLY A 55 -35.22 16.98 19.45
N ILE A 56 -34.40 15.93 19.32
CA ILE A 56 -34.27 14.83 20.29
C ILE A 56 -33.37 15.25 21.47
N LEU A 57 -32.33 16.04 21.18
CA LEU A 57 -31.48 16.70 22.18
C LEU A 57 -31.73 18.19 22.16
N THR A 58 -31.67 18.83 23.32
CA THR A 58 -31.55 20.27 23.41
C THR A 58 -30.14 20.72 23.02
N LYS A 59 -29.97 21.99 22.62
CA LYS A 59 -28.64 22.56 22.34
C LYS A 59 -27.71 22.44 23.55
N LYS A 60 -28.22 22.64 24.77
CA LYS A 60 -27.46 22.54 26.03
C LYS A 60 -26.95 21.11 26.26
N GLU A 61 -27.78 20.09 26.01
CA GLU A 61 -27.39 18.68 26.14
C GLU A 61 -26.34 18.31 25.08
N ARG A 62 -26.56 18.68 23.82
CA ARG A 62 -25.57 18.48 22.77
C ARG A 62 -24.21 19.08 23.14
N ASP A 63 -24.17 20.33 23.56
CA ASP A 63 -22.93 21.03 23.88
C ASP A 63 -22.21 20.39 25.09
N ALA A 64 -22.95 19.91 26.08
CA ALA A 64 -22.40 19.18 27.20
C ALA A 64 -21.77 17.83 26.74
N ILE A 65 -22.46 17.08 25.86
CA ILE A 65 -21.96 15.84 25.25
C ILE A 65 -20.68 16.11 24.45
N LEU A 66 -20.67 17.13 23.61
CA LEU A 66 -19.50 17.48 22.78
C LEU A 66 -18.28 17.79 23.66
N ARG A 67 -18.46 18.62 24.71
CA ARG A 67 -17.36 18.92 25.66
C ARG A 67 -16.89 17.69 26.42
N GLY A 68 -17.81 16.81 26.81
CA GLY A 68 -17.46 15.52 27.48
C GLY A 68 -16.63 14.62 26.58
N LEU A 69 -17.02 14.48 25.32
CA LEU A 69 -16.27 13.72 24.31
C LEU A 69 -14.89 14.34 24.03
N ASP A 70 -14.78 15.69 23.99
CA ASP A 70 -13.48 16.37 23.84
C ASP A 70 -12.55 16.12 25.03
N ALA A 71 -13.09 16.07 26.25
CA ALA A 71 -12.31 15.77 27.44
C ALA A 71 -11.78 14.32 27.40
N ILE A 72 -12.63 13.35 27.02
CA ILE A 72 -12.23 11.95 26.85
C ILE A 72 -11.17 11.82 25.77
N ALA A 73 -11.35 12.47 24.62
CA ALA A 73 -10.35 12.46 23.53
C ALA A 73 -8.97 12.93 24.01
N ARG A 74 -8.91 14.01 24.79
CA ARG A 74 -7.65 14.49 25.38
C ARG A 74 -7.03 13.51 26.36
N GLU A 75 -7.82 12.82 27.16
CA GLU A 75 -7.32 11.80 28.09
C GLU A 75 -6.76 10.57 27.36
N ILE A 76 -7.45 10.12 26.30
CA ILE A 76 -6.96 9.01 25.47
C ILE A 76 -5.65 9.40 24.79
N ALA A 77 -5.61 10.56 24.14
CA ALA A 77 -4.42 11.04 23.46
C ALA A 77 -3.22 11.25 24.40
N ALA A 78 -3.48 11.58 25.66
CA ALA A 78 -2.46 11.70 26.71
C ALA A 78 -2.06 10.37 27.38
N GLY A 79 -2.63 9.23 26.95
CA GLY A 79 -2.40 7.91 27.56
C GLY A 79 -2.96 7.77 29.00
N LYS A 80 -3.89 8.64 29.40
CA LYS A 80 -4.47 8.67 30.76
C LYS A 80 -5.81 7.94 30.86
N PHE A 81 -6.42 7.57 29.76
CA PHE A 81 -7.68 6.84 29.72
C PHE A 81 -7.45 5.36 30.01
N VAL A 82 -8.22 4.80 30.95
CA VAL A 82 -8.11 3.38 31.33
C VAL A 82 -9.17 2.59 30.58
N TRP A 83 -8.73 1.71 29.69
CA TRP A 83 -9.59 0.76 28.98
C TRP A 83 -9.95 -0.43 29.89
N SER A 84 -11.23 -0.76 29.96
CA SER A 84 -11.74 -1.89 30.75
C SER A 84 -12.27 -2.98 29.81
N ARG A 85 -11.79 -4.20 29.98
CA ARG A 85 -12.30 -5.39 29.24
C ARG A 85 -13.72 -5.75 29.68
N ASP A 86 -14.12 -5.40 30.92
CA ASP A 86 -15.49 -5.62 31.40
C ASP A 86 -16.51 -4.78 30.62
N LEU A 87 -16.06 -3.77 29.87
CA LEU A 87 -16.88 -2.92 29.02
C LEU A 87 -16.77 -3.31 27.54
N GLU A 88 -16.32 -4.52 27.24
CA GLU A 88 -16.37 -5.22 25.96
C GLU A 88 -15.60 -4.53 24.82
N ASP A 89 -16.00 -3.34 24.39
CA ASP A 89 -15.49 -2.64 23.19
C ASP A 89 -15.12 -1.16 23.49
N VAL A 90 -14.48 -0.52 22.51
CA VAL A 90 -14.10 0.90 22.56
C VAL A 90 -15.31 1.80 22.83
N HIS A 91 -16.43 1.50 22.20
CA HIS A 91 -17.65 2.30 22.26
C HIS A 91 -18.26 2.31 23.65
N MET A 92 -18.39 1.14 24.29
CA MET A 92 -18.93 1.02 25.64
C MET A 92 -18.01 1.66 26.69
N ASN A 93 -16.70 1.58 26.49
CA ASN A 93 -15.72 2.27 27.32
C ASN A 93 -15.91 3.80 27.27
N ILE A 94 -16.01 4.37 26.06
CA ILE A 94 -16.22 5.81 25.85
C ILE A 94 -17.62 6.23 26.37
N GLU A 95 -18.67 5.47 26.06
CA GLU A 95 -20.04 5.74 26.49
C GLU A 95 -20.16 5.73 27.98
N SER A 96 -19.60 4.74 28.69
CA SER A 96 -19.57 4.65 30.15
C SER A 96 -18.84 5.84 30.79
N ALA A 97 -17.67 6.21 30.26
CA ALA A 97 -16.90 7.34 30.72
C ALA A 97 -17.65 8.67 30.53
N LEU A 98 -18.34 8.82 29.39
CA LEU A 98 -19.12 10.01 29.05
C LEU A 98 -20.36 10.12 29.95
N THR A 99 -21.11 9.05 30.13
CA THR A 99 -22.35 9.05 30.93
C THR A 99 -22.10 9.39 32.42
N LYS A 100 -20.94 8.93 32.95
CA LYS A 100 -20.51 9.31 34.32
C LYS A 100 -20.28 10.82 34.48
N ARG A 101 -19.92 11.54 33.41
CA ARG A 101 -19.58 12.97 33.42
C ARG A 101 -20.74 13.84 32.98
N VAL A 102 -21.56 13.34 32.06
CA VAL A 102 -22.64 14.09 31.41
C VAL A 102 -23.89 13.22 31.41
N PRO A 103 -24.83 13.44 32.34
CA PRO A 103 -26.06 12.63 32.42
C PRO A 103 -26.87 12.59 31.12
N ALA A 104 -26.87 13.69 30.34
CA ALA A 104 -27.55 13.78 29.05
C ALA A 104 -26.97 12.77 28.01
N ALA A 105 -25.78 12.23 28.24
CA ALA A 105 -25.17 11.23 27.35
C ALA A 105 -25.97 9.92 27.32
N ALA A 106 -26.80 9.62 28.28
CA ALA A 106 -27.75 8.50 28.26
C ALA A 106 -28.69 8.56 27.02
N LYS A 107 -28.92 9.74 26.46
CA LYS A 107 -29.71 9.92 25.21
C LYS A 107 -28.88 9.73 23.91
N LEU A 108 -27.55 9.65 24.00
CA LEU A 108 -26.70 9.63 22.79
C LEU A 108 -26.90 8.37 21.95
N HIS A 109 -27.29 7.25 22.55
CA HIS A 109 -27.56 5.99 21.85
C HIS A 109 -28.91 5.97 21.10
N THR A 110 -29.73 7.03 21.24
CA THR A 110 -31.02 7.15 20.56
C THR A 110 -30.87 7.06 19.05
N ALA A 111 -31.67 6.22 18.39
CA ALA A 111 -31.66 5.99 16.94
C ALA A 111 -30.31 5.47 16.38
N ARG A 112 -29.51 4.82 17.22
CA ARG A 112 -28.21 4.22 16.85
C ARG A 112 -28.15 2.78 17.39
N SER A 113 -27.53 1.89 16.63
CA SER A 113 -27.10 0.57 17.08
C SER A 113 -25.59 0.52 17.17
N ARG A 114 -25.06 -0.43 17.93
CA ARG A 114 -23.63 -0.76 17.89
C ARG A 114 -23.18 -1.13 16.46
N ASN A 115 -24.06 -1.77 15.68
CA ASN A 115 -23.74 -2.26 14.34
C ASN A 115 -23.45 -1.13 13.35
N ASP A 116 -24.30 -0.10 13.25
CA ASP A 116 -24.06 1.05 12.36
C ASP A 116 -22.98 1.98 12.89
N GLN A 117 -22.78 2.02 14.21
CA GLN A 117 -21.67 2.76 14.84
C GLN A 117 -20.32 2.15 14.44
N VAL A 118 -20.11 0.86 14.66
CA VAL A 118 -18.88 0.16 14.30
C VAL A 118 -18.60 0.27 12.80
N ALA A 119 -19.62 0.03 11.95
CA ALA A 119 -19.46 0.13 10.50
C ALA A 119 -19.04 1.56 10.05
N THR A 120 -19.56 2.60 10.73
CA THR A 120 -19.16 3.98 10.47
C THR A 120 -17.70 4.23 10.85
N ASP A 121 -17.30 3.77 12.02
CA ASP A 121 -15.96 4.00 12.54
C ASP A 121 -14.89 3.28 11.73
N VAL A 122 -15.15 2.04 11.31
CA VAL A 122 -14.26 1.29 10.42
C VAL A 122 -14.11 2.00 9.08
N ARG A 123 -15.19 2.50 8.47
CA ARG A 123 -15.12 3.26 7.21
C ARG A 123 -14.34 4.58 7.35
N LEU A 124 -14.55 5.32 8.44
CA LEU A 124 -13.77 6.52 8.75
C LEU A 124 -12.28 6.18 8.92
N TRP A 125 -11.98 5.10 9.64
CA TRP A 125 -10.62 4.64 9.85
C TRP A 125 -9.94 4.24 8.54
N ILE A 126 -10.62 3.47 7.68
CA ILE A 126 -10.11 3.11 6.34
C ILE A 126 -9.78 4.35 5.51
N LYS A 127 -10.65 5.37 5.53
CA LYS A 127 -10.39 6.63 4.81
C LYS A 127 -9.12 7.31 5.33
N ASP A 128 -8.96 7.38 6.66
CA ASP A 128 -7.79 7.97 7.29
C ASP A 128 -6.51 7.16 6.96
N GLN A 129 -6.57 5.82 6.92
CA GLN A 129 -5.43 4.97 6.55
C GLN A 129 -5.08 5.02 5.06
N CYS A 130 -6.07 5.14 4.19
CA CYS A 130 -5.83 5.36 2.76
C CYS A 130 -5.03 6.66 2.53
N ASP A 131 -5.36 7.73 3.25
CA ASP A 131 -4.65 9.01 3.17
C ASP A 131 -3.21 8.88 3.69
N ALA A 132 -3.01 8.19 4.82
CA ALA A 132 -1.69 7.97 5.38
C ALA A 132 -0.81 7.10 4.46
N ALA A 133 -1.37 6.04 3.89
CA ALA A 133 -0.66 5.16 2.95
C ALA A 133 -0.33 5.89 1.63
N ASP A 134 -1.25 6.70 1.10
CA ASP A 134 -1.00 7.51 -0.09
C ASP A 134 0.12 8.53 0.15
N ALA A 135 0.12 9.21 1.30
CA ALA A 135 1.18 10.14 1.68
C ALA A 135 2.56 9.44 1.75
N ALA A 136 2.63 8.23 2.31
CA ALA A 136 3.85 7.44 2.33
C ALA A 136 4.31 7.05 0.91
N LEU A 137 3.39 6.62 0.04
CA LEU A 137 3.69 6.31 -1.36
C LEU A 137 4.15 7.53 -2.16
N VAL A 138 3.59 8.71 -1.90
CA VAL A 138 4.05 9.97 -2.51
C VAL A 138 5.50 10.26 -2.12
N SER A 139 5.87 10.03 -0.86
CA SER A 139 7.26 10.17 -0.41
C SER A 139 8.20 9.21 -1.13
N LEU A 140 7.86 7.92 -1.17
CA LEU A 140 8.62 6.90 -1.89
C LEU A 140 8.76 7.24 -3.39
N LEU A 141 7.70 7.69 -4.04
CA LEU A 141 7.73 8.11 -5.45
C LEU A 141 8.67 9.29 -5.67
N LYS A 142 8.66 10.30 -4.79
CA LYS A 142 9.60 11.42 -4.86
C LYS A 142 11.05 10.95 -4.73
N THR A 143 11.33 10.02 -3.84
CA THR A 143 12.65 9.41 -3.67
C THR A 143 13.08 8.62 -4.90
N LEU A 144 12.22 7.76 -5.45
CA LEU A 144 12.48 7.01 -6.68
C LEU A 144 12.80 7.93 -7.86
N VAL A 145 12.00 8.98 -8.05
CA VAL A 145 12.20 9.95 -9.14
C VAL A 145 13.48 10.76 -8.94
N LYS A 146 13.80 11.14 -7.70
CA LYS A 146 15.06 11.82 -7.36
C LYS A 146 16.27 10.92 -7.62
N LEU A 147 16.20 9.66 -7.17
CA LEU A 147 17.27 8.67 -7.37
C LEU A 147 17.45 8.35 -8.85
N ALA A 148 16.35 8.20 -9.61
CA ALA A 148 16.39 8.04 -11.05
C ALA A 148 17.07 9.24 -11.76
N ALA A 149 16.69 10.47 -11.39
CA ALA A 149 17.30 11.66 -11.96
C ALA A 149 18.81 11.76 -11.70
N ALA A 150 19.26 11.36 -10.50
CA ALA A 150 20.67 11.36 -10.12
C ALA A 150 21.50 10.25 -10.81
N ASN A 151 20.86 9.22 -11.36
CA ASN A 151 21.51 8.06 -11.97
C ASN A 151 21.04 7.81 -13.42
N ALA A 152 20.62 8.87 -14.13
CA ALA A 152 20.15 8.76 -15.51
C ALA A 152 21.26 8.34 -16.50
N ASP A 153 22.51 8.59 -16.15
CA ASP A 153 23.71 8.22 -16.89
C ASP A 153 24.28 6.83 -16.54
N VAL A 154 23.75 6.17 -15.52
CA VAL A 154 24.18 4.83 -15.10
C VAL A 154 23.55 3.78 -15.99
N ILE A 155 24.35 3.19 -16.87
CA ILE A 155 23.93 2.11 -17.76
C ILE A 155 24.28 0.77 -17.11
N LEU A 156 23.34 -0.16 -17.08
CA LEU A 156 23.49 -1.53 -16.61
C LEU A 156 22.76 -2.50 -17.54
N PRO A 157 23.07 -3.81 -17.49
CA PRO A 157 22.28 -4.78 -18.25
C PRO A 157 20.89 -4.91 -17.65
N GLY A 158 19.85 -4.90 -18.45
CA GLY A 158 18.54 -5.43 -18.10
C GLY A 158 18.58 -6.95 -18.13
N TYR A 159 17.71 -7.58 -17.33
CA TYR A 159 17.66 -9.02 -17.16
C TYR A 159 16.30 -9.58 -17.54
N THR A 160 16.30 -10.73 -18.23
CA THR A 160 15.16 -11.63 -18.35
C THR A 160 15.65 -13.03 -18.00
N HIS A 161 14.85 -13.81 -17.24
CA HIS A 161 15.27 -15.15 -16.76
C HIS A 161 16.60 -15.14 -15.97
N LEU A 162 16.91 -14.02 -15.29
CA LEU A 162 18.21 -13.74 -14.66
C LEU A 162 19.42 -13.84 -15.62
N GLN A 163 19.17 -13.78 -16.93
CA GLN A 163 20.20 -13.66 -17.96
C GLN A 163 20.31 -12.21 -18.41
N ARG A 164 21.53 -11.76 -18.71
CA ARG A 164 21.76 -10.43 -19.30
C ARG A 164 21.05 -10.35 -20.65
N ALA A 165 20.27 -9.31 -20.85
CA ALA A 165 19.48 -9.11 -22.07
C ALA A 165 19.93 -7.86 -22.82
N GLN A 166 19.33 -6.72 -22.57
CA GLN A 166 19.63 -5.48 -23.29
C GLN A 166 20.05 -4.38 -22.29
N PRO A 167 20.86 -3.40 -22.72
CA PRO A 167 21.26 -2.31 -21.83
C PRO A 167 20.09 -1.38 -21.52
N VAL A 168 19.97 -1.02 -20.24
CA VAL A 168 19.00 -0.05 -19.70
C VAL A 168 19.72 0.95 -18.77
N SER A 169 19.08 2.05 -18.39
CA SER A 169 19.60 2.89 -17.31
C SER A 169 19.03 2.49 -15.96
N ALA A 170 19.79 2.72 -14.89
CA ALA A 170 19.29 2.61 -13.51
C ALA A 170 18.03 3.48 -13.33
N ALA A 171 17.99 4.66 -13.94
CA ALA A 171 16.83 5.53 -13.95
C ALA A 171 15.60 4.86 -14.57
N HIS A 172 15.74 4.24 -15.73
CA HIS A 172 14.62 3.54 -16.38
C HIS A 172 14.08 2.41 -15.53
N HIS A 173 14.97 1.63 -14.91
CA HIS A 173 14.58 0.54 -13.99
C HIS A 173 13.84 1.06 -12.76
N LEU A 174 14.33 2.13 -12.12
CA LEU A 174 13.67 2.75 -10.97
C LEU A 174 12.29 3.34 -11.33
N LEU A 175 12.16 3.92 -12.51
CA LEU A 175 10.87 4.45 -13.00
C LEU A 175 9.84 3.34 -13.25
N ALA A 176 10.25 2.12 -13.56
CA ALA A 176 9.32 0.99 -13.64
C ALA A 176 8.63 0.73 -12.28
N TYR A 177 9.35 0.86 -11.17
CA TYR A 177 8.75 0.80 -9.83
C TYR A 177 7.87 2.03 -9.53
N ALA A 178 8.25 3.21 -10.02
CA ALA A 178 7.39 4.38 -9.90
C ALA A 178 6.02 4.16 -10.58
N GLU A 179 5.99 3.51 -11.76
CA GLU A 179 4.73 3.13 -12.42
C GLU A 179 3.91 2.13 -11.59
N MET A 180 4.55 1.18 -10.90
CA MET A 180 3.86 0.22 -10.03
C MET A 180 3.21 0.92 -8.84
N PHE A 181 3.97 1.73 -8.09
CA PHE A 181 3.47 2.46 -6.93
C PHE A 181 2.47 3.57 -7.30
N GLY A 182 2.59 4.15 -8.49
CA GLY A 182 1.57 5.05 -9.03
C GLY A 182 0.21 4.37 -9.20
N ARG A 183 0.19 3.13 -9.69
CA ARG A 183 -1.03 2.32 -9.77
C ARG A 183 -1.57 1.90 -8.39
N ASP A 184 -0.68 1.72 -7.39
CA ASP A 184 -1.11 1.40 -6.02
C ASP A 184 -1.83 2.59 -5.37
N ARG A 185 -1.39 3.82 -5.61
CA ARG A 185 -2.12 5.03 -5.21
C ARG A 185 -3.54 5.06 -5.76
N THR A 186 -3.71 4.70 -7.03
CA THR A 186 -5.05 4.61 -7.66
C THR A 186 -5.93 3.58 -6.95
N ARG A 187 -5.38 2.44 -6.53
CA ARG A 187 -6.11 1.41 -5.77
C ARG A 187 -6.52 1.89 -4.38
N LEU A 188 -5.63 2.57 -3.66
CA LEU A 188 -5.95 3.17 -2.37
C LEU A 188 -7.04 4.24 -2.51
N ALA A 189 -7.01 5.05 -3.57
CA ALA A 189 -8.07 6.02 -3.86
C ALA A 189 -9.42 5.32 -4.13
N ALA A 190 -9.43 4.18 -4.81
CA ALA A 190 -10.63 3.39 -5.04
C ALA A 190 -11.18 2.80 -3.72
N ALA A 191 -10.33 2.22 -2.87
CA ALA A 191 -10.72 1.71 -1.55
C ALA A 191 -11.29 2.84 -0.66
N LYS A 192 -10.67 4.03 -0.69
CA LYS A 192 -11.18 5.21 0.01
C LYS A 192 -12.55 5.63 -0.50
N ALA A 193 -12.78 5.59 -1.82
CA ALA A 193 -14.07 5.93 -2.43
C ALA A 193 -15.16 4.92 -2.05
N SER A 194 -14.85 3.63 -2.01
CA SER A 194 -15.72 2.57 -1.52
C SER A 194 -16.10 2.78 -0.05
N ALA A 195 -15.15 3.17 0.81
CA ALA A 195 -15.41 3.50 2.19
C ALA A 195 -16.24 4.78 2.38
N ASN A 196 -16.42 5.62 1.35
CA ASN A 196 -16.98 6.97 1.47
C ASN A 196 -18.53 7.00 1.47
N TRP A 197 -19.17 6.04 2.14
CA TRP A 197 -20.63 5.96 2.31
C TRP A 197 -20.97 5.81 3.80
N CYS A 198 -21.78 6.74 4.34
CA CYS A 198 -22.12 6.79 5.76
C CYS A 198 -23.16 5.74 6.13
N PRO A 199 -22.84 4.75 6.99
CA PRO A 199 -23.82 3.78 7.47
C PRO A 199 -24.67 4.30 8.64
N LEU A 200 -24.21 5.33 9.38
CA LEU A 200 -24.83 5.77 10.61
C LEU A 200 -26.29 6.19 10.40
N GLY A 201 -27.16 5.69 11.27
CA GLY A 201 -28.61 5.81 11.18
C GLY A 201 -29.30 4.61 10.49
N SER A 202 -28.52 3.58 10.06
CA SER A 202 -29.07 2.30 9.62
C SER A 202 -29.62 1.47 10.78
N GLY A 203 -29.27 1.82 12.01
CA GLY A 203 -29.61 1.05 13.20
C GLY A 203 -28.97 -0.33 13.18
N ALA A 204 -29.64 -1.31 13.79
CA ALA A 204 -29.17 -2.70 13.75
C ALA A 204 -29.41 -3.38 12.40
N ILE A 205 -30.52 -3.06 11.71
CA ILE A 205 -30.97 -3.71 10.49
C ILE A 205 -31.99 -2.87 9.69
N ALA A 206 -32.93 -2.16 10.36
CA ALA A 206 -34.10 -1.55 9.74
C ALA A 206 -34.22 -0.04 10.00
N GLY A 207 -33.14 0.63 10.44
CA GLY A 207 -33.15 2.05 10.78
C GLY A 207 -33.95 2.34 12.05
N THR A 208 -34.70 3.43 12.05
CA THR A 208 -35.49 3.94 13.19
C THR A 208 -36.75 4.63 12.70
N THR A 209 -37.77 4.71 13.56
CA THR A 209 -39.00 5.49 13.32
C THR A 209 -38.85 6.95 13.75
N LEU A 210 -37.72 7.33 14.37
CA LEU A 210 -37.46 8.69 14.80
C LEU A 210 -37.02 9.58 13.61
N PRO A 211 -37.33 10.89 13.63
CA PRO A 211 -37.09 11.81 12.50
C PRO A 211 -35.61 12.22 12.38
N ILE A 212 -34.71 11.24 12.33
CA ILE A 212 -33.26 11.52 12.15
C ILE A 212 -32.97 11.98 10.72
N ARG A 213 -31.83 12.66 10.55
CA ARG A 213 -31.35 13.22 9.27
C ARG A 213 -29.96 12.69 8.95
N ARG A 214 -29.90 11.52 8.31
CA ARG A 214 -28.65 10.80 8.00
C ARG A 214 -27.69 11.63 7.15
N GLU A 215 -28.21 12.47 6.25
CA GLU A 215 -27.43 13.37 5.38
C GLU A 215 -26.66 14.41 6.18
N VAL A 216 -27.21 14.87 7.30
CA VAL A 216 -26.51 15.79 8.22
C VAL A 216 -25.30 15.10 8.83
N THR A 217 -25.49 13.89 9.33
CA THR A 217 -24.42 13.09 9.92
C THR A 217 -23.34 12.77 8.88
N ALA A 218 -23.72 12.34 7.68
CA ALA A 218 -22.80 12.06 6.59
C ALA A 218 -21.95 13.28 6.23
N LYS A 219 -22.58 14.47 6.11
CA LYS A 219 -21.87 15.72 5.81
C LYS A 219 -20.89 16.10 6.92
N LEU A 220 -21.29 15.99 8.18
CA LEU A 220 -20.44 16.31 9.34
C LEU A 220 -19.22 15.39 9.45
N LEU A 221 -19.36 14.14 9.00
CA LEU A 221 -18.29 13.13 8.98
C LEU A 221 -17.43 13.13 7.72
N GLY A 222 -17.76 13.99 6.73
CA GLY A 222 -17.02 14.08 5.48
C GLY A 222 -17.30 12.88 4.54
N PHE A 223 -18.44 12.20 4.69
CA PHE A 223 -18.95 11.27 3.69
C PHE A 223 -19.67 12.07 2.61
N VAL A 224 -18.90 12.66 1.70
CA VAL A 224 -19.42 13.53 0.63
C VAL A 224 -18.76 13.18 -0.70
N ASP A 225 -19.49 13.42 -1.79
CA ASP A 225 -18.93 13.29 -3.14
C ASP A 225 -18.07 14.52 -3.51
N ALA A 226 -17.52 14.51 -4.71
CA ALA A 226 -16.66 15.60 -5.21
C ALA A 226 -17.38 16.97 -5.31
N LYS A 227 -18.72 16.98 -5.26
CA LYS A 227 -19.55 18.19 -5.25
C LYS A 227 -20.00 18.59 -3.84
N GLY A 228 -19.49 17.93 -2.80
CA GLY A 228 -19.86 18.18 -1.40
C GLY A 228 -21.25 17.65 -1.01
N ARG A 229 -21.89 16.81 -1.83
CA ARG A 229 -23.20 16.20 -1.52
C ARG A 229 -23.01 15.01 -0.60
N PRO A 230 -23.83 14.87 0.47
CA PRO A 230 -23.70 13.77 1.42
C PRO A 230 -23.96 12.41 0.76
N GLN A 231 -23.11 11.43 1.10
CA GLN A 231 -23.24 10.04 0.68
C GLN A 231 -23.68 9.19 1.86
N VAL A 232 -24.89 8.62 1.75
CA VAL A 232 -25.51 7.79 2.76
C VAL A 232 -25.77 6.40 2.14
N THR A 233 -25.46 5.33 2.87
CA THR A 233 -25.75 3.96 2.42
C THR A 233 -27.23 3.79 2.11
N ARG A 234 -27.54 3.11 1.01
CA ARG A 234 -28.88 3.03 0.45
C ARG A 234 -29.70 1.86 0.95
N ASN A 235 -29.07 0.92 1.64
CA ASN A 235 -29.72 -0.22 2.25
C ASN A 235 -29.16 -0.41 3.66
N SER A 236 -30.04 -0.47 4.68
CA SER A 236 -29.63 -0.55 6.07
C SER A 236 -29.12 -1.93 6.49
N MET A 237 -29.53 -2.99 5.80
CA MET A 237 -29.07 -4.36 6.06
C MET A 237 -27.65 -4.55 5.52
N ASP A 238 -27.41 -4.10 4.31
CA ASP A 238 -26.10 -4.06 3.67
C ASP A 238 -25.12 -3.18 4.47
N ALA A 239 -25.54 -1.99 4.87
CA ALA A 239 -24.71 -1.00 5.55
C ALA A 239 -24.03 -1.51 6.82
N VAL A 240 -24.63 -2.46 7.54
CA VAL A 240 -24.09 -3.03 8.79
C VAL A 240 -23.33 -4.35 8.57
N ALA A 241 -23.51 -4.98 7.40
CA ALA A 241 -22.88 -6.24 7.03
C ALA A 241 -21.61 -6.04 6.17
N ASP A 242 -21.62 -5.01 5.33
CA ASP A 242 -20.60 -4.75 4.32
C ASP A 242 -19.19 -4.57 4.91
N ARG A 243 -18.26 -5.34 4.37
CA ARG A 243 -16.81 -5.28 4.67
C ARG A 243 -15.97 -5.11 3.39
N ASP A 244 -16.62 -4.82 2.26
CA ASP A 244 -15.92 -4.61 0.99
C ASP A 244 -14.83 -3.53 1.08
N PRO A 245 -15.05 -2.35 1.73
CA PRO A 245 -13.99 -1.36 1.87
C PRO A 245 -12.75 -1.85 2.62
N ALA A 246 -12.92 -2.72 3.63
CA ALA A 246 -11.81 -3.32 4.37
C ALA A 246 -11.07 -4.33 3.49
N THR A 247 -11.80 -5.14 2.74
CA THR A 247 -11.24 -6.12 1.79
C THR A 247 -10.50 -5.42 0.64
N GLU A 248 -11.07 -4.35 0.09
CA GLU A 248 -10.44 -3.54 -0.97
C GLU A 248 -9.16 -2.84 -0.48
N PHE A 249 -9.16 -2.33 0.76
CA PHE A 249 -7.94 -1.79 1.37
C PHE A 249 -6.86 -2.87 1.50
N CYS A 250 -7.21 -4.05 2.02
CA CYS A 250 -6.28 -5.18 2.15
C CYS A 250 -5.81 -5.70 0.78
N PHE A 251 -6.65 -5.67 -0.25
CA PHE A 251 -6.25 -5.98 -1.62
C PHE A 251 -5.23 -4.98 -2.15
N ALA A 252 -5.47 -3.67 -1.95
CA ALA A 252 -4.50 -2.63 -2.34
C ALA A 252 -3.16 -2.82 -1.61
N ALA A 253 -3.21 -3.11 -0.30
CA ALA A 253 -2.03 -3.40 0.51
C ALA A 253 -1.30 -4.66 0.04
N ALA A 254 -2.02 -5.75 -0.27
CA ALA A 254 -1.41 -7.00 -0.75
C ALA A 254 -0.69 -6.81 -2.08
N LEU A 255 -1.29 -6.10 -3.04
CA LEU A 255 -0.66 -5.85 -4.33
C LEU A 255 0.53 -4.88 -4.21
N CYS A 256 0.42 -3.85 -3.39
CA CYS A 256 1.56 -2.97 -3.05
C CYS A 256 2.69 -3.77 -2.40
N GLY A 257 2.37 -4.71 -1.50
CA GLY A 257 3.33 -5.63 -0.91
C GLY A 257 4.07 -6.50 -1.94
N VAL A 258 3.39 -6.94 -3.00
CA VAL A 258 4.02 -7.63 -4.14
C VAL A 258 5.01 -6.71 -4.86
N HIS A 259 4.65 -5.44 -5.09
CA HIS A 259 5.54 -4.47 -5.72
C HIS A 259 6.76 -4.15 -4.86
N LEU A 260 6.57 -3.98 -3.54
CA LEU A 260 7.65 -3.82 -2.57
C LEU A 260 8.58 -5.05 -2.55
N SER A 261 8.01 -6.26 -2.59
CA SER A 261 8.78 -7.50 -2.65
C SER A 261 9.66 -7.60 -3.90
N ARG A 262 9.14 -7.20 -5.06
CA ARG A 262 9.90 -7.18 -6.31
C ARG A 262 11.03 -6.14 -6.29
N LEU A 263 10.75 -4.94 -5.79
CA LEU A 263 11.79 -3.92 -5.58
C LEU A 263 12.87 -4.43 -4.63
N ALA A 264 12.46 -5.05 -3.55
CA ALA A 264 13.36 -5.60 -2.55
C ALA A 264 14.25 -6.70 -3.13
N GLU A 265 13.69 -7.60 -3.96
CA GLU A 265 14.44 -8.66 -4.64
C GLU A 265 15.54 -8.09 -5.54
N ASP A 266 15.22 -7.12 -6.39
CA ASP A 266 16.22 -6.47 -7.25
C ASP A 266 17.33 -5.82 -6.41
N MET A 267 16.98 -5.16 -5.31
CA MET A 267 17.96 -4.51 -4.44
C MET A 267 18.84 -5.52 -3.69
N VAL A 268 18.28 -6.65 -3.27
CA VAL A 268 19.05 -7.76 -2.66
C VAL A 268 20.05 -8.31 -3.67
N LEU A 269 19.61 -8.62 -4.90
CA LEU A 269 20.48 -9.10 -5.98
C LEU A 269 21.59 -8.07 -6.30
N TRP A 270 21.21 -6.80 -6.48
CA TRP A 270 22.16 -5.75 -6.87
C TRP A 270 23.18 -5.40 -5.79
N SER A 271 22.87 -5.68 -4.51
CA SER A 271 23.81 -5.47 -3.40
C SER A 271 24.74 -6.65 -3.15
N SER A 272 24.50 -7.80 -3.79
CA SER A 272 25.37 -8.99 -3.67
C SER A 272 26.73 -8.74 -4.29
N ALA A 273 27.75 -9.56 -3.89
CA ALA A 273 29.10 -9.50 -4.45
C ALA A 273 29.13 -9.84 -5.95
N GLU A 274 28.24 -10.72 -6.40
CA GLU A 274 28.12 -11.17 -7.78
C GLU A 274 27.67 -10.04 -8.71
N PHE A 275 26.65 -9.28 -8.31
CA PHE A 275 26.17 -8.12 -9.08
C PHE A 275 26.98 -6.87 -8.73
N GLY A 276 26.97 -6.43 -7.49
CA GLY A 276 27.69 -5.27 -6.99
C GLY A 276 27.28 -3.95 -7.64
N PHE A 277 26.01 -3.84 -8.10
CA PHE A 277 25.52 -2.65 -8.80
C PHE A 277 25.09 -1.53 -7.89
N ALA A 278 24.62 -1.87 -6.67
CA ALA A 278 24.12 -0.91 -5.71
C ALA A 278 24.64 -1.21 -4.30
N ARG A 279 24.73 -0.16 -3.49
CA ARG A 279 25.02 -0.24 -2.06
C ARG A 279 23.96 0.53 -1.30
N MET A 280 23.27 -0.15 -0.38
CA MET A 280 22.31 0.46 0.54
C MET A 280 23.03 1.14 1.71
N PRO A 281 22.39 2.11 2.39
CA PRO A 281 22.99 2.79 3.54
C PRO A 281 23.21 1.82 4.72
N ASP A 282 24.20 2.15 5.56
CA ASP A 282 24.62 1.30 6.68
C ASP A 282 23.50 1.15 7.71
N GLU A 283 22.69 2.18 7.91
CA GLU A 283 21.58 2.22 8.85
C GLU A 283 20.42 1.27 8.47
N PHE A 284 20.39 0.80 7.21
CA PHE A 284 19.39 -0.15 6.69
C PHE A 284 20.01 -1.49 6.28
N SER A 285 21.20 -1.78 6.80
CA SER A 285 21.94 -3.02 6.58
C SER A 285 22.44 -3.55 7.91
N THR A 286 22.72 -4.85 8.02
CA THR A 286 23.35 -5.41 9.21
C THR A 286 24.68 -6.09 8.87
N GLY A 287 25.54 -6.21 9.88
CA GLY A 287 26.76 -7.01 9.79
C GLY A 287 26.55 -8.46 10.25
N SER A 288 27.62 -9.22 10.31
CA SER A 288 27.65 -10.53 10.91
C SER A 288 28.47 -10.49 12.19
N SER A 289 27.99 -11.14 13.24
CA SER A 289 28.76 -11.29 14.49
C SER A 289 29.99 -12.19 14.32
N LEU A 290 30.03 -13.03 13.26
CA LEU A 290 31.11 -13.98 12.98
C LEU A 290 32.00 -13.50 11.83
N MET A 291 31.42 -12.90 10.79
CA MET A 291 32.10 -12.55 9.55
C MET A 291 32.19 -11.01 9.41
N PRO A 292 33.33 -10.38 9.75
CA PRO A 292 33.44 -8.92 9.83
C PRO A 292 33.26 -8.19 8.48
N GLN A 293 33.47 -8.90 7.35
CA GLN A 293 33.31 -8.36 6.01
C GLN A 293 31.86 -8.43 5.50
N LYS A 294 30.99 -9.20 6.17
CA LYS A 294 29.63 -9.46 5.68
C LYS A 294 28.70 -8.26 5.94
N ARG A 295 27.91 -7.95 4.94
CA ARG A 295 26.91 -6.92 4.99
C ARG A 295 25.60 -7.45 4.40
N ASN A 296 24.55 -7.47 5.19
CA ASN A 296 23.27 -8.07 4.83
C ASN A 296 22.26 -6.98 4.43
N PRO A 297 21.44 -7.23 3.41
CA PRO A 297 20.39 -6.30 2.97
C PRO A 297 19.08 -6.49 3.75
N ASP A 298 19.14 -6.54 5.10
CA ASP A 298 18.01 -6.97 5.95
C ASP A 298 16.75 -6.16 5.74
N SER A 299 16.85 -4.85 5.50
CA SER A 299 15.68 -4.01 5.23
C SER A 299 14.88 -4.54 4.03
N MET A 300 15.57 -4.93 2.96
CA MET A 300 14.95 -5.44 1.75
C MET A 300 14.45 -6.88 1.93
N GLU A 301 15.19 -7.73 2.64
CA GLU A 301 14.74 -9.09 2.94
C GLU A 301 13.47 -9.08 3.80
N LEU A 302 13.38 -8.19 4.80
CA LEU A 302 12.18 -8.02 5.60
C LEU A 302 11.00 -7.50 4.78
N LEU A 303 11.20 -6.54 3.86
CA LEU A 303 10.17 -6.07 2.94
C LEU A 303 9.62 -7.21 2.08
N ARG A 304 10.51 -8.04 1.53
CA ARG A 304 10.16 -9.23 0.74
C ARG A 304 9.32 -10.21 1.57
N GLY A 305 9.72 -10.46 2.81
CA GLY A 305 9.01 -11.35 3.73
C GLY A 305 7.61 -10.84 4.13
N LYS A 306 7.46 -9.52 4.34
CA LYS A 306 6.18 -8.91 4.74
C LYS A 306 5.07 -8.99 3.67
N ALA A 307 5.42 -9.22 2.40
CA ALA A 307 4.43 -9.41 1.34
C ALA A 307 3.43 -10.55 1.64
N ALA A 308 3.89 -11.64 2.26
CA ALA A 308 3.03 -12.75 2.67
C ALA A 308 1.99 -12.33 3.74
N ARG A 309 2.35 -11.40 4.64
CA ARG A 309 1.47 -10.91 5.70
C ARG A 309 0.27 -10.12 5.15
N PHE A 310 0.50 -9.29 4.13
CA PHE A 310 -0.58 -8.59 3.43
C PHE A 310 -1.56 -9.55 2.73
N GLN A 311 -1.03 -10.60 2.10
CA GLN A 311 -1.85 -11.63 1.46
C GLN A 311 -2.68 -12.39 2.49
N ALA A 312 -2.11 -12.72 3.65
CA ALA A 312 -2.83 -13.36 4.75
C ALA A 312 -3.99 -12.49 5.25
N SER A 313 -3.79 -11.18 5.42
CA SER A 313 -4.85 -10.24 5.84
C SER A 313 -6.00 -10.18 4.83
N LEU A 314 -5.71 -10.12 3.54
CA LEU A 314 -6.72 -10.18 2.49
C LEU A 314 -7.50 -11.49 2.50
N THR A 315 -6.79 -12.61 2.58
CA THR A 315 -7.39 -13.95 2.62
C THR A 315 -8.29 -14.12 3.85
N HIS A 316 -7.87 -13.62 5.00
CA HIS A 316 -8.65 -13.61 6.24
C HIS A 316 -10.01 -12.94 6.01
N LEU A 317 -10.05 -11.70 5.50
CA LEU A 317 -11.29 -10.95 5.27
C LEU A 317 -12.22 -11.64 4.27
N LEU A 318 -11.69 -12.18 3.19
CA LEU A 318 -12.46 -12.94 2.20
C LEU A 318 -13.07 -14.22 2.81
N ALA A 319 -12.28 -14.95 3.62
CA ALA A 319 -12.75 -16.16 4.30
C ALA A 319 -13.78 -15.83 5.39
N LEU A 320 -13.57 -14.73 6.15
CA LEU A 320 -14.45 -14.28 7.21
C LEU A 320 -15.86 -13.98 6.70
N THR A 321 -15.96 -13.26 5.59
CA THR A 321 -17.26 -12.82 5.05
C THR A 321 -17.98 -13.90 4.23
N LYS A 322 -17.24 -14.88 3.69
CA LYS A 322 -17.80 -15.96 2.87
C LYS A 322 -18.80 -16.81 3.66
N GLY A 323 -20.04 -16.84 3.17
CA GLY A 323 -21.09 -17.72 3.72
C GLY A 323 -21.84 -17.13 4.93
N LEU A 324 -21.54 -15.92 5.38
CA LEU A 324 -22.32 -15.24 6.40
C LEU A 324 -23.71 -14.82 5.84
N PRO A 325 -24.79 -14.95 6.62
CA PRO A 325 -26.05 -14.36 6.25
C PRO A 325 -25.99 -12.83 6.32
N LEU A 326 -26.95 -12.16 5.68
CA LEU A 326 -27.06 -10.70 5.71
C LEU A 326 -27.20 -10.16 7.14
N THR A 327 -26.86 -8.90 7.26
CA THR A 327 -26.75 -8.10 8.50
C THR A 327 -25.56 -8.48 9.36
N TYR A 328 -25.53 -7.99 10.59
CA TYR A 328 -24.40 -8.21 11.47
C TYR A 328 -24.44 -9.61 12.08
N ASN A 329 -23.32 -10.31 12.00
CA ASN A 329 -23.01 -11.52 12.77
C ASN A 329 -21.72 -11.26 13.56
N ARG A 330 -21.59 -11.90 14.72
CA ARG A 330 -20.47 -11.67 15.64
C ARG A 330 -19.09 -11.99 15.01
N ASP A 331 -19.07 -12.85 14.02
CA ASP A 331 -17.91 -13.16 13.18
C ASP A 331 -17.24 -11.87 12.65
N LEU A 332 -18.03 -10.89 12.25
CA LEU A 332 -17.57 -9.61 11.74
C LEU A 332 -16.79 -8.75 12.74
N GLN A 333 -16.64 -9.17 14.00
CA GLN A 333 -15.74 -8.56 14.97
C GLN A 333 -14.27 -8.78 14.57
N ASP A 334 -13.97 -9.91 13.94
CA ASP A 334 -12.62 -10.32 13.52
C ASP A 334 -12.13 -9.66 12.22
N ASP A 335 -12.88 -8.71 11.66
CA ASP A 335 -12.45 -7.91 10.52
C ASP A 335 -11.30 -6.93 10.85
N LYS A 336 -11.22 -6.49 12.11
CA LYS A 336 -10.32 -5.41 12.55
C LYS A 336 -8.86 -5.82 12.68
N PRO A 337 -8.50 -6.95 13.33
CA PRO A 337 -7.11 -7.33 13.49
C PRO A 337 -6.33 -7.42 12.16
N PRO A 338 -6.81 -8.14 11.12
CA PRO A 338 -6.11 -8.20 9.84
C PRO A 338 -6.08 -6.85 9.11
N LEU A 339 -7.13 -6.05 9.20
CA LEU A 339 -7.19 -4.71 8.62
C LEU A 339 -6.16 -3.77 9.25
N PHE A 340 -6.10 -3.74 10.59
CA PHE A 340 -5.17 -2.90 11.33
C PHE A 340 -3.73 -3.32 11.06
N ASP A 341 -3.47 -4.62 11.04
CA ASP A 341 -2.15 -5.15 10.74
C ASP A 341 -1.70 -4.79 9.32
N ALA A 342 -2.57 -4.96 8.33
CA ALA A 342 -2.27 -4.59 6.95
C ALA A 342 -1.90 -3.11 6.82
N ALA A 343 -2.62 -2.21 7.48
CA ALA A 343 -2.36 -0.77 7.42
C ALA A 343 -1.02 -0.40 8.08
N ASP A 344 -0.77 -0.89 9.30
CA ASP A 344 0.47 -0.61 10.03
C ASP A 344 1.69 -1.10 9.25
N GLN A 345 1.62 -2.34 8.74
CA GLN A 345 2.72 -2.93 8.01
C GLN A 345 2.92 -2.27 6.64
N LEU A 346 1.86 -1.84 5.96
CA LEU A 346 1.95 -1.14 4.68
C LEU A 346 2.70 0.19 4.84
N ILE A 347 2.23 1.04 5.75
CA ILE A 347 2.80 2.38 5.96
C ILE A 347 4.26 2.27 6.39
N LEU A 348 4.57 1.37 7.33
CA LEU A 348 5.94 1.13 7.79
C LEU A 348 6.84 0.58 6.68
N SER A 349 6.35 -0.38 5.89
CA SER A 349 7.12 -0.99 4.81
C SER A 349 7.46 0.03 3.71
N VAL A 350 6.50 0.87 3.33
CA VAL A 350 6.73 1.95 2.36
C VAL A 350 7.75 2.96 2.90
N ALA A 351 7.66 3.34 4.18
CA ALA A 351 8.61 4.26 4.80
C ALA A 351 10.04 3.67 4.87
N VAL A 352 10.19 2.38 5.17
CA VAL A 352 11.49 1.69 5.16
C VAL A 352 12.07 1.62 3.75
N ALA A 353 11.24 1.31 2.73
CA ALA A 353 11.67 1.32 1.33
C ALA A 353 12.14 2.71 0.90
N ASP A 354 11.38 3.75 1.24
CA ASP A 354 11.71 5.15 0.95
C ASP A 354 13.06 5.54 1.56
N ALA A 355 13.24 5.33 2.85
CA ALA A 355 14.47 5.69 3.56
C ALA A 355 15.69 4.87 3.07
N THR A 356 15.52 3.57 2.78
CA THR A 356 16.61 2.75 2.24
C THR A 356 17.04 3.25 0.86
N LEU A 357 16.08 3.54 -0.03
CA LEU A 357 16.39 4.04 -1.38
C LEU A 357 16.99 5.44 -1.36
N ALA A 358 16.58 6.31 -0.44
CA ALA A 358 17.13 7.67 -0.32
C ALA A 358 18.64 7.68 -0.08
N GLY A 359 19.19 6.68 0.61
CA GLY A 359 20.62 6.53 0.86
C GLY A 359 21.35 5.57 -0.09
N THR A 360 20.65 4.93 -1.01
CA THR A 360 21.24 3.96 -1.94
C THR A 360 22.17 4.62 -2.95
N LYS A 361 23.34 4.02 -3.19
CA LYS A 361 24.35 4.48 -4.16
C LYS A 361 24.60 3.42 -5.21
N PHE A 362 24.66 3.82 -6.50
CA PHE A 362 25.01 2.94 -7.60
C PHE A 362 26.53 2.95 -7.86
N HIS A 363 27.09 1.77 -8.12
CA HIS A 363 28.48 1.59 -8.54
C HIS A 363 28.59 1.70 -10.06
N LYS A 364 28.67 2.94 -10.57
CA LYS A 364 28.69 3.26 -12.01
C LYS A 364 29.67 2.42 -12.81
N ALA A 365 30.90 2.25 -12.32
CA ALA A 365 31.93 1.47 -13.02
C ALA A 365 31.54 -0.02 -13.13
N ARG A 366 30.97 -0.61 -12.07
CA ARG A 366 30.53 -2.01 -12.07
C ARG A 366 29.34 -2.21 -13.01
N CYS A 367 28.37 -1.30 -12.97
CA CYS A 367 27.23 -1.30 -13.89
C CYS A 367 27.67 -1.23 -15.35
N LEU A 368 28.57 -0.27 -15.67
CA LEU A 368 29.08 -0.09 -17.02
C LEU A 368 29.87 -1.31 -17.51
N ALA A 369 30.75 -1.86 -16.67
CA ALA A 369 31.51 -3.07 -17.01
C ALA A 369 30.58 -4.24 -17.36
N ALA A 370 29.50 -4.44 -16.59
CA ALA A 370 28.52 -5.48 -16.86
C ALA A 370 27.71 -5.22 -18.14
N ALA A 371 27.46 -3.94 -18.48
CA ALA A 371 26.73 -3.55 -19.69
C ALA A 371 27.60 -3.47 -20.94
N SER A 372 28.92 -3.58 -20.80
CA SER A 372 29.88 -3.46 -21.92
C SER A 372 30.07 -4.77 -22.72
N ASP A 373 29.34 -5.82 -22.35
CA ASP A 373 29.32 -7.05 -23.13
C ASP A 373 28.67 -6.79 -24.50
N PRO A 374 29.39 -6.98 -25.63
CA PRO A 374 28.82 -6.73 -26.95
C PRO A 374 27.59 -7.59 -27.27
N ALA A 375 27.45 -8.75 -26.64
CA ALA A 375 26.29 -9.62 -26.84
C ALA A 375 24.96 -8.96 -26.49
N LEU A 376 24.97 -7.97 -25.56
CA LEU A 376 23.77 -7.20 -25.20
C LEU A 376 23.23 -6.35 -26.36
N LEU A 377 24.05 -6.14 -27.41
CA LEU A 377 23.69 -5.38 -28.61
C LEU A 377 23.44 -6.27 -29.84
N ALA A 378 23.33 -7.59 -29.64
CA ALA A 378 23.05 -8.54 -30.74
C ALA A 378 21.71 -8.21 -31.45
N THR A 379 20.67 -7.77 -30.69
CA THR A 379 19.40 -7.32 -31.29
C THR A 379 19.59 -6.06 -32.13
N ASP A 380 20.43 -5.13 -31.69
CA ASP A 380 20.74 -3.92 -32.44
C ASP A 380 21.43 -4.25 -33.77
N LEU A 381 22.22 -5.33 -33.79
CA LEU A 381 22.85 -5.83 -35.04
C LEU A 381 21.80 -6.43 -35.99
N ALA A 382 20.79 -7.15 -35.45
CA ALA A 382 19.67 -7.60 -36.28
C ALA A 382 18.87 -6.42 -36.83
N ASP A 383 18.61 -5.38 -36.04
CA ASP A 383 17.95 -4.15 -36.47
C ASP A 383 18.77 -3.40 -37.55
N TRP A 384 20.10 -3.45 -37.47
CA TRP A 384 20.97 -2.89 -38.48
C TRP A 384 20.82 -3.60 -39.82
N LEU A 385 20.72 -4.94 -39.82
CA LEU A 385 20.45 -5.73 -41.05
C LEU A 385 19.04 -5.44 -41.58
N VAL A 386 18.05 -5.28 -40.72
CA VAL A 386 16.68 -4.92 -41.13
C VAL A 386 16.66 -3.56 -41.81
N ARG A 387 17.39 -2.57 -41.30
CA ARG A 387 17.52 -1.24 -41.93
C ARG A 387 18.18 -1.32 -43.32
N LYS A 388 18.89 -2.39 -43.60
CA LYS A 388 19.45 -2.70 -44.94
C LYS A 388 18.49 -3.50 -45.83
N GLY A 389 17.26 -3.72 -45.41
CA GLY A 389 16.23 -4.40 -46.20
C GLY A 389 16.09 -5.90 -45.92
N MET A 390 16.86 -6.47 -44.98
CA MET A 390 16.74 -7.87 -44.63
C MET A 390 15.49 -8.12 -43.78
N PRO A 391 14.63 -9.14 -44.07
CA PRO A 391 13.53 -9.53 -43.21
C PRO A 391 14.02 -9.89 -41.79
N PHE A 392 13.32 -9.47 -40.73
CA PHE A 392 13.78 -9.63 -39.36
C PHE A 392 14.14 -11.08 -38.99
N ARG A 393 13.36 -12.07 -39.41
CA ARG A 393 13.68 -13.49 -39.13
C ARG A 393 15.01 -13.92 -39.73
N HIS A 394 15.32 -13.46 -40.93
CA HIS A 394 16.61 -13.73 -41.58
C HIS A 394 17.75 -13.01 -40.86
N ALA A 395 17.53 -11.74 -40.49
CA ALA A 395 18.49 -10.98 -39.70
C ALA A 395 18.79 -11.66 -38.35
N HIS A 396 17.76 -12.13 -37.63
CA HIS A 396 17.92 -12.86 -36.39
C HIS A 396 18.76 -14.15 -36.57
N HIS A 397 18.47 -14.94 -37.60
CA HIS A 397 19.26 -16.16 -37.89
C HIS A 397 20.72 -15.82 -38.31
N ALA A 398 20.93 -14.76 -39.07
CA ALA A 398 22.27 -14.32 -39.43
C ALA A 398 23.09 -13.92 -38.19
N VAL A 399 22.50 -13.12 -37.30
CA VAL A 399 23.13 -12.74 -36.03
C VAL A 399 23.35 -13.96 -35.14
N GLY A 400 22.38 -14.89 -35.06
CA GLY A 400 22.53 -16.14 -34.29
C GLY A 400 23.73 -16.97 -34.73
N ARG A 401 23.96 -17.07 -36.07
CA ARG A 401 25.17 -17.76 -36.60
C ARG A 401 26.46 -17.03 -36.20
N LEU A 402 26.45 -15.69 -36.23
CA LEU A 402 27.60 -14.90 -35.80
C LEU A 402 27.90 -15.05 -34.32
N VAL A 403 26.87 -15.09 -33.45
CA VAL A 403 27.01 -15.38 -32.04
C VAL A 403 27.63 -16.78 -31.79
N ALA A 404 27.13 -17.78 -32.48
CA ALA A 404 27.68 -19.15 -32.37
C ALA A 404 29.16 -19.21 -32.83
N LEU A 405 29.56 -18.44 -33.85
CA LEU A 405 30.95 -18.32 -34.24
C LEU A 405 31.82 -17.63 -33.19
N ALA A 406 31.31 -16.56 -32.57
CA ALA A 406 31.99 -15.86 -31.49
C ALA A 406 32.22 -16.80 -30.27
N GLU A 407 31.20 -17.53 -29.87
CA GLU A 407 31.28 -18.51 -28.78
C GLU A 407 32.28 -19.62 -29.08
N LYS A 408 32.22 -20.22 -30.32
CA LYS A 408 33.12 -21.29 -30.75
C LYS A 408 34.57 -20.81 -30.77
N SER A 409 34.81 -19.56 -31.12
CA SER A 409 36.15 -18.96 -31.23
C SER A 409 36.65 -18.37 -29.90
N GLY A 410 35.82 -18.35 -28.85
CA GLY A 410 36.15 -17.77 -27.55
C GLY A 410 36.43 -16.26 -27.59
N VAL A 411 35.85 -15.53 -28.55
CA VAL A 411 36.06 -14.09 -28.70
C VAL A 411 34.76 -13.30 -28.50
N PRO A 412 34.83 -12.05 -27.99
CA PRO A 412 33.67 -11.18 -27.94
C PRO A 412 33.03 -10.97 -29.32
N LEU A 413 31.71 -10.78 -29.35
CA LEU A 413 30.95 -10.68 -30.62
C LEU A 413 31.45 -9.55 -31.54
N ASP A 414 31.93 -8.45 -31.00
CA ASP A 414 32.52 -7.32 -31.75
C ASP A 414 33.95 -7.58 -32.25
N LYS A 415 34.59 -8.69 -31.82
CA LYS A 415 35.95 -9.08 -32.18
C LYS A 415 36.01 -10.23 -33.22
N VAL A 416 34.86 -10.74 -33.63
CA VAL A 416 34.80 -11.73 -34.72
C VAL A 416 35.41 -11.10 -35.98
N SER A 417 36.28 -11.84 -36.72
CA SER A 417 36.91 -11.32 -37.97
C SER A 417 35.89 -11.04 -39.05
N ASP A 418 36.22 -10.17 -40.00
CA ASP A 418 35.31 -9.85 -41.10
C ASP A 418 35.07 -11.08 -42.00
N GLU A 419 36.10 -11.90 -42.21
CA GLU A 419 36.01 -13.16 -42.95
C GLU A 419 35.04 -14.13 -42.27
N ALA A 420 35.15 -14.29 -40.96
CA ALA A 420 34.23 -15.15 -40.18
C ALA A 420 32.80 -14.59 -40.17
N ALA A 421 32.64 -13.30 -40.04
CA ALA A 421 31.31 -12.64 -40.12
C ALA A 421 30.67 -12.87 -41.53
N LEU A 422 31.42 -12.73 -42.60
CA LEU A 422 30.94 -13.01 -43.94
C LEU A 422 30.57 -14.49 -44.16
N THR A 423 31.20 -15.42 -43.46
CA THR A 423 30.77 -16.84 -43.47
C THR A 423 29.48 -17.07 -42.75
N ALA A 424 29.18 -16.28 -41.67
CA ALA A 424 27.89 -16.31 -41.01
C ALA A 424 26.78 -15.77 -41.92
N ASP A 425 27.01 -14.64 -42.54
CA ASP A 425 26.11 -14.09 -43.57
C ASP A 425 26.81 -13.01 -44.42
N LYS A 426 26.59 -13.04 -45.74
CA LYS A 426 27.14 -12.07 -46.69
C LYS A 426 26.69 -10.61 -46.43
N ALA A 427 25.64 -10.40 -45.64
CA ALA A 427 25.12 -9.08 -45.28
C ALA A 427 25.98 -8.35 -44.23
N PHE A 428 26.91 -9.04 -43.53
CA PHE A 428 27.87 -8.39 -42.63
C PHE A 428 28.96 -7.66 -43.37
N THR A 429 28.57 -6.62 -44.10
CA THR A 429 29.46 -5.74 -44.86
C THR A 429 30.06 -4.66 -43.95
N LYS A 430 30.95 -3.81 -44.54
CA LYS A 430 31.61 -2.71 -43.82
C LYS A 430 30.64 -1.92 -42.92
N GLY A 431 31.03 -1.67 -41.68
CA GLY A 431 30.28 -0.86 -40.68
C GLY A 431 29.42 -1.65 -39.72
N TRP A 432 29.31 -2.97 -39.80
CA TRP A 432 28.50 -3.76 -38.84
C TRP A 432 29.01 -3.65 -37.40
N ARG A 433 30.33 -3.46 -37.18
CA ARG A 433 30.90 -3.29 -35.84
C ARG A 433 30.55 -1.97 -35.16
N GLU A 434 30.13 -0.95 -35.94
CA GLU A 434 29.73 0.33 -35.37
C GLU A 434 28.48 0.22 -34.48
N VAL A 435 27.72 -0.86 -34.67
CA VAL A 435 26.52 -1.17 -33.84
C VAL A 435 26.89 -1.40 -32.36
N PHE A 436 28.09 -1.94 -32.10
CA PHE A 436 28.55 -2.26 -30.76
C PHE A 436 28.96 -1.02 -29.92
N SER A 437 28.65 0.17 -30.39
CA SER A 437 28.74 1.36 -29.55
C SER A 437 27.59 1.43 -28.59
N LEU A 438 27.81 1.01 -27.31
CA LEU A 438 26.83 1.06 -26.25
C LEU A 438 26.16 2.45 -26.14
N LYS A 439 26.96 3.53 -26.24
CA LYS A 439 26.46 4.91 -26.20
C LYS A 439 25.48 5.22 -27.34
N ARG A 440 25.79 4.79 -28.55
CA ARG A 440 24.92 5.01 -29.75
C ARG A 440 23.66 4.17 -29.68
N GLY A 441 23.80 2.88 -29.38
CA GLY A 441 22.67 1.96 -29.27
C GLY A 441 21.69 2.37 -28.16
N PHE A 442 22.22 2.80 -27.02
CA PHE A 442 21.40 3.30 -25.92
C PHE A 442 20.69 4.62 -26.28
N ALA A 443 21.40 5.58 -26.89
CA ALA A 443 20.84 6.86 -27.32
C ALA A 443 19.77 6.75 -28.41
N ALA A 444 19.74 5.66 -29.15
CA ALA A 444 18.75 5.44 -30.22
C ALA A 444 17.35 5.03 -29.69
N ARG A 445 17.22 4.66 -28.41
CA ARG A 445 15.97 4.16 -27.80
C ARG A 445 15.13 5.30 -27.23
N GLU A 446 14.61 6.19 -28.07
CA GLU A 446 13.98 7.45 -27.66
C GLU A 446 12.44 7.47 -27.75
N ASN A 447 11.80 6.38 -28.17
CA ASN A 447 10.34 6.29 -28.15
C ASN A 447 9.79 6.32 -26.72
N THR A 448 8.52 6.68 -26.56
CA THR A 448 7.85 6.70 -25.26
C THR A 448 7.97 5.36 -24.54
N GLY A 449 8.38 5.39 -23.27
CA GLY A 449 8.56 4.20 -22.45
C GLY A 449 9.86 3.43 -22.72
N MET A 450 10.78 3.94 -23.54
CA MET A 450 12.07 3.33 -23.78
C MET A 450 13.19 3.88 -22.89
N PRO A 451 14.33 3.16 -22.75
CA PRO A 451 15.38 3.53 -21.79
C PRO A 451 16.33 4.65 -22.28
N GLY A 452 16.14 5.21 -23.46
CA GLY A 452 17.02 6.24 -24.00
C GLY A 452 17.01 7.54 -23.19
N PRO A 453 18.10 8.33 -23.20
CA PRO A 453 18.27 9.47 -22.29
C PRO A 453 17.15 10.51 -22.35
N LYS A 454 16.68 10.86 -23.58
CA LYS A 454 15.59 11.85 -23.73
C LYS A 454 14.25 11.28 -23.32
N ALA A 455 13.97 9.98 -23.57
CA ALA A 455 12.76 9.31 -23.14
C ALA A 455 12.69 9.28 -21.61
N VAL A 456 13.77 8.86 -20.94
CA VAL A 456 13.87 8.85 -19.47
C VAL A 456 13.73 10.25 -18.89
N ALA A 457 14.35 11.27 -19.50
CA ALA A 457 14.22 12.65 -19.04
C ALA A 457 12.76 13.17 -19.10
N ARG A 458 12.01 12.82 -20.16
CA ARG A 458 10.57 13.13 -20.25
C ARG A 458 9.77 12.47 -19.13
N GLU A 459 10.03 11.20 -18.83
CA GLU A 459 9.33 10.47 -17.77
C GLU A 459 9.66 11.01 -16.38
N ILE A 460 10.91 11.37 -16.12
CA ILE A 460 11.31 12.07 -14.87
C ILE A 460 10.56 13.40 -14.74
N ALA A 461 10.44 14.17 -15.80
CA ALA A 461 9.71 15.45 -15.81
C ALA A 461 8.21 15.23 -15.54
N ARG A 462 7.59 14.24 -16.19
CA ARG A 462 6.19 13.85 -15.98
C ARG A 462 5.93 13.50 -14.51
N TRP A 463 6.76 12.65 -13.93
CA TRP A 463 6.62 12.27 -12.52
C TRP A 463 6.81 13.46 -11.58
N LYS A 464 7.82 14.31 -11.81
CA LYS A 464 8.01 15.53 -11.01
C LYS A 464 6.78 16.46 -11.04
N LEU A 465 6.10 16.54 -12.18
CA LEU A 465 4.89 17.35 -12.30
C LEU A 465 3.71 16.72 -11.54
N SER A 466 3.52 15.39 -11.64
CA SER A 466 2.40 14.69 -10.99
C SER A 466 2.53 14.59 -9.46
N LEU A 467 3.72 14.84 -8.90
CA LEU A 467 4.03 14.75 -7.47
C LEU A 467 4.15 16.14 -6.78
N ARG A 468 3.83 17.22 -7.50
CA ARG A 468 3.71 18.57 -6.93
C ARG A 468 2.43 18.70 -6.13
#